data_fe5133af32f1f87481395be63c426d34
#
_entry.id   fe5133af32f1f87481395be63c426d34
#
_cell.length_a   1.000
_cell.length_b   1.000
_cell.length_c   1.000
_cell.angle_alpha   90.00
_cell.angle_beta   90.00
_cell.angle_gamma   90.00
#
_symmetry.space_group_name_H-M   'P 1'
#
loop_
_entity.id
_entity.type
_entity.pdbx_description
1 polymer ?
#
loop_
_entity_poly.entity_id
_entity_poly.type
_entity_poly.pdbx_seq_one_letter_code
_entity_poly.pdbx_strand_id
1 'polypeptide(L)'
;MQFGNVVLLPQNAAGSGDNAFKVVHGTNAAPPHTYIASYLWTQFGFKADALIHFGTHGSLEFTPRKQVALCSNDWSDRLVGALPHFYIYSIGNVGEGMIAKRRSYAGLQSYLTPPFMESSVRTIYRELTEAVKTYNNLLPADGQAVLSTGNKDALNRASLAVKKLTVETGHPS
;
A
#
# COMPACT_ATOMS: atom_id res chain seq x y z
N MET A 1 5.38 21.76 -8.06
CA MET A 1 5.68 22.54 -9.28
C MET A 1 4.38 23.13 -9.79
N GLN A 2 4.40 24.41 -10.19
CA GLN A 2 3.23 25.09 -10.73
C GLN A 2 3.42 25.41 -12.22
N PHE A 3 2.39 25.15 -13.00
CA PHE A 3 2.34 25.38 -14.45
C PHE A 3 1.06 26.16 -14.79
N GLY A 4 1.13 27.48 -14.66
CA GLY A 4 -0.07 28.31 -14.80
C GLY A 4 -1.14 27.92 -13.77
N ASN A 5 -2.29 27.46 -14.26
CA ASN A 5 -3.43 27.03 -13.42
C ASN A 5 -3.36 25.55 -12.98
N VAL A 6 -2.25 24.87 -13.22
CA VAL A 6 -2.04 23.49 -12.81
C VAL A 6 -0.89 23.43 -11.81
N VAL A 7 -1.08 22.70 -10.73
CA VAL A 7 -0.01 22.42 -9.77
C VAL A 7 0.17 20.91 -9.60
N LEU A 8 1.43 20.47 -9.63
CA LEU A 8 1.82 19.10 -9.32
C LEU A 8 2.40 19.08 -7.91
N LEU A 9 1.74 18.35 -7.03
CA LEU A 9 2.18 18.12 -5.66
C LEU A 9 2.52 16.64 -5.48
N PRO A 10 3.66 16.31 -4.88
CA PRO A 10 3.91 14.94 -4.45
C PRO A 10 2.92 14.60 -3.33
N GLN A 11 2.38 13.37 -3.34
CA GLN A 11 1.57 12.88 -2.24
C GLN A 11 2.44 12.73 -0.99
N ASN A 12 2.16 13.52 0.04
CA ASN A 12 2.83 13.39 1.32
C ASN A 12 2.49 12.05 1.98
N ALA A 13 3.41 11.51 2.77
CA ALA A 13 3.14 10.32 3.55
C ALA A 13 2.02 10.58 4.57
N ALA A 14 1.03 9.71 4.62
CA ALA A 14 -0.07 9.78 5.57
C ALA A 14 0.36 9.41 7.00
N GLY A 15 1.56 8.89 7.18
CA GLY A 15 2.18 8.56 8.47
C GLY A 15 3.68 8.38 8.32
N SER A 16 4.41 8.31 9.43
CA SER A 16 5.86 8.12 9.46
C SER A 16 6.27 7.00 10.39
N GLY A 17 7.32 6.26 10.01
CA GLY A 17 7.89 5.18 10.82
C GLY A 17 6.88 4.09 11.16
N ASP A 18 7.00 3.50 12.33
CA ASP A 18 6.15 2.40 12.81
C ASP A 18 4.67 2.78 12.97
N ASN A 19 4.35 4.07 12.97
CA ASN A 19 2.99 4.58 13.07
C ASN A 19 2.29 4.72 11.71
N ALA A 20 2.99 4.60 10.59
CA ALA A 20 2.40 4.79 9.26
C ALA A 20 1.21 3.84 9.03
N PHE A 21 1.35 2.58 9.39
CA PHE A 21 0.27 1.60 9.27
C PHE A 21 -0.94 1.95 10.15
N LYS A 22 -0.70 2.41 11.38
CA LYS A 22 -1.77 2.82 12.32
C LYS A 22 -2.52 4.06 11.84
N VAL A 23 -1.83 4.99 11.19
CA VAL A 23 -2.45 6.18 10.62
C VAL A 23 -3.29 5.82 9.40
N VAL A 24 -2.79 4.93 8.55
CA VAL A 24 -3.50 4.51 7.33
C VAL A 24 -4.64 3.53 7.62
N HIS A 25 -4.47 2.64 8.60
CA HIS A 25 -5.46 1.59 8.91
C HIS A 25 -6.07 1.73 10.31
N GLY A 26 -5.65 2.71 11.08
CA GLY A 26 -6.18 2.98 12.41
C GLY A 26 -7.47 3.79 12.39
N THR A 27 -8.18 3.80 13.51
CA THR A 27 -9.48 4.47 13.62
C THR A 27 -9.41 5.88 14.23
N ASN A 28 -8.34 6.22 14.93
CA ASN A 28 -8.29 7.43 15.77
C ASN A 28 -7.04 8.33 15.57
N ALA A 29 -6.09 7.95 14.73
CA ALA A 29 -4.91 8.79 14.48
C ALA A 29 -5.23 9.88 13.45
N ALA A 30 -4.81 11.12 13.73
CA ALA A 30 -4.91 12.18 12.72
C ALA A 30 -3.77 12.06 11.70
N PRO A 31 -4.00 12.41 10.43
CA PRO A 31 -2.92 12.54 9.47
C PRO A 31 -1.89 13.58 9.91
N PRO A 32 -0.62 13.48 9.51
CA PRO A 32 0.41 14.47 9.80
C PRO A 32 0.04 15.88 9.31
N HIS A 33 0.51 16.90 9.98
CA HIS A 33 0.24 18.29 9.61
C HIS A 33 0.64 18.62 8.17
N THR A 34 1.75 18.07 7.69
CA THR A 34 2.20 18.24 6.29
C THR A 34 1.21 17.66 5.30
N TYR A 35 0.60 16.53 5.64
CA TYR A 35 -0.44 15.89 4.84
C TYR A 35 -1.69 16.78 4.78
N ILE A 36 -2.18 17.22 5.93
CA ILE A 36 -3.34 18.11 6.04
C ILE A 36 -3.07 19.45 5.32
N ALA A 37 -1.89 20.02 5.52
CA ALA A 37 -1.51 21.31 4.94
C ALA A 37 -1.52 21.28 3.40
N SER A 38 -1.13 20.18 2.76
CA SER A 38 -1.16 20.07 1.30
C SER A 38 -2.58 20.16 0.74
N TYR A 39 -3.55 19.53 1.37
CA TYR A 39 -4.96 19.62 0.96
C TYR A 39 -5.58 20.98 1.24
N LEU A 40 -5.30 21.56 2.43
CA LEU A 40 -5.78 22.89 2.76
C LEU A 40 -5.17 23.96 1.85
N TRP A 41 -3.90 23.84 1.53
CA TRP A 41 -3.26 24.74 0.57
C TRP A 41 -3.87 24.63 -0.83
N THR A 42 -4.17 23.41 -1.27
CA THR A 42 -4.85 23.20 -2.55
C THR A 42 -6.20 23.91 -2.61
N GLN A 43 -6.99 23.80 -1.54
CA GLN A 43 -8.32 24.41 -1.47
C GLN A 43 -8.27 25.94 -1.27
N PHE A 44 -7.51 26.40 -0.29
CA PHE A 44 -7.58 27.80 0.18
C PHE A 44 -6.40 28.66 -0.27
N GLY A 45 -5.24 28.08 -0.48
CA GLY A 45 -4.04 28.79 -0.95
C GLY A 45 -3.98 28.87 -2.46
N PHE A 46 -3.99 27.75 -3.14
CA PHE A 46 -3.98 27.67 -4.60
C PHE A 46 -5.38 27.94 -5.20
N LYS A 47 -6.43 27.68 -4.43
CA LYS A 47 -7.84 27.83 -4.85
C LYS A 47 -8.16 27.00 -6.07
N ALA A 48 -7.83 25.72 -6.03
CA ALA A 48 -8.08 24.78 -7.10
C ALA A 48 -9.58 24.60 -7.37
N ASP A 49 -9.95 24.47 -8.63
CA ASP A 49 -11.31 24.14 -9.07
C ASP A 49 -11.58 22.64 -9.08
N ALA A 50 -10.53 21.82 -9.07
CA ALA A 50 -10.61 20.37 -9.02
C ALA A 50 -9.35 19.77 -8.43
N LEU A 51 -9.49 18.57 -7.86
CA LEU A 51 -8.41 17.74 -7.34
C LEU A 51 -8.31 16.45 -8.15
N ILE A 52 -7.11 16.14 -8.62
CA ILE A 52 -6.82 14.91 -9.32
C ILE A 52 -5.78 14.11 -8.53
N HIS A 53 -6.15 12.96 -8.03
CA HIS A 53 -5.18 11.97 -7.60
C HIS A 53 -4.72 11.15 -8.79
N PHE A 54 -3.40 11.10 -8.99
CA PHE A 54 -2.79 10.40 -10.11
C PHE A 54 -1.74 9.41 -9.61
N GLY A 55 -1.99 8.13 -9.77
CA GLY A 55 -1.04 7.11 -9.32
C GLY A 55 -1.59 5.70 -9.33
N THR A 56 -0.86 4.81 -8.68
CA THR A 56 -1.24 3.40 -8.50
C THR A 56 -2.44 3.27 -7.58
N HIS A 57 -2.38 3.97 -6.48
CA HIS A 57 -3.40 4.11 -5.44
C HIS A 57 -3.09 5.40 -4.66
N GLY A 58 -4.05 5.89 -3.90
CA GLY A 58 -3.88 7.02 -3.02
C GLY A 58 -3.74 6.60 -1.56
N SER A 59 -3.73 7.57 -0.67
CA SER A 59 -3.75 7.35 0.77
C SER A 59 -4.92 8.06 1.46
N LEU A 60 -5.55 8.99 0.76
CA LEU A 60 -6.63 9.81 1.32
C LEU A 60 -7.81 8.97 1.79
N GLU A 61 -8.24 8.01 0.99
CA GLU A 61 -9.33 7.09 1.27
C GLU A 61 -9.07 6.17 2.44
N PHE A 62 -7.80 5.95 2.79
CA PHE A 62 -7.39 5.14 3.94
C PHE A 62 -7.23 5.95 5.23
N THR A 63 -7.37 7.27 5.18
CA THR A 63 -7.25 8.10 6.37
C THR A 63 -8.30 7.72 7.42
N PRO A 64 -7.99 7.90 8.73
CA PRO A 64 -8.78 7.33 9.82
C PRO A 64 -10.26 7.72 9.84
N ARG A 65 -11.00 6.93 10.51
CA ARG A 65 -12.38 6.81 10.93
C ARG A 65 -13.17 5.80 10.11
N LYS A 66 -14.36 6.10 9.59
CA LYS A 66 -15.18 5.09 8.92
C LYS A 66 -14.47 4.50 7.71
N GLN A 67 -14.54 3.20 7.58
CA GLN A 67 -13.96 2.50 6.42
C GLN A 67 -14.92 2.47 5.22
N VAL A 68 -16.18 2.72 5.42
CA VAL A 68 -17.22 2.68 4.37
C VAL A 68 -18.20 3.83 4.57
N ALA A 69 -18.66 4.38 3.49
CA ALA A 69 -19.58 5.51 3.41
C ALA A 69 -18.96 6.88 3.74
N LEU A 70 -19.72 7.92 3.43
CA LEU A 70 -19.32 9.32 3.53
C LEU A 70 -19.73 9.89 4.88
N CYS A 71 -18.87 10.68 5.48
CA CYS A 71 -19.13 11.33 6.74
C CYS A 71 -18.28 12.59 6.86
N SER A 72 -18.91 13.73 7.03
CA SER A 72 -18.24 15.04 7.20
C SER A 72 -17.26 15.11 8.38
N ASN A 73 -17.28 14.12 9.27
CA ASN A 73 -16.33 13.99 10.36
C ASN A 73 -15.08 13.17 10.00
N ASP A 74 -15.06 12.52 8.85
CA ASP A 74 -13.92 11.73 8.39
C ASP A 74 -12.87 12.62 7.72
N TRP A 75 -11.61 12.24 7.87
CA TRP A 75 -10.51 12.99 7.30
C TRP A 75 -10.56 13.05 5.78
N SER A 76 -10.92 11.96 5.12
CA SER A 76 -11.03 11.93 3.66
C SER A 76 -12.04 12.95 3.12
N ASP A 77 -13.20 13.06 3.74
CA ASP A 77 -14.25 14.01 3.35
C ASP A 77 -13.82 15.46 3.62
N ARG A 78 -13.25 15.71 4.80
CA ARG A 78 -12.76 17.04 5.18
C ARG A 78 -11.63 17.55 4.31
N LEU A 79 -10.72 16.67 3.90
CA LEU A 79 -9.54 17.04 3.13
C LEU A 79 -9.85 17.27 1.65
N VAL A 80 -10.84 16.58 1.09
CA VAL A 80 -11.33 16.88 -0.25
C VAL A 80 -12.25 18.10 -0.24
N GLY A 81 -13.08 18.22 0.79
CA GLY A 81 -14.07 19.31 0.89
C GLY A 81 -15.06 19.26 -0.27
N ALA A 82 -15.35 20.43 -0.84
CA ALA A 82 -16.30 20.58 -1.95
C ALA A 82 -15.64 20.48 -3.34
N LEU A 83 -14.36 20.15 -3.43
CA LEU A 83 -13.68 20.07 -4.72
C LEU A 83 -14.16 18.87 -5.53
N PRO A 84 -14.46 19.03 -6.82
CA PRO A 84 -14.56 17.91 -7.75
C PRO A 84 -13.27 17.05 -7.64
N HIS A 85 -13.45 15.78 -7.35
CA HIS A 85 -12.34 14.89 -7.09
C HIS A 85 -12.29 13.76 -8.12
N PHE A 86 -11.18 13.66 -8.82
CA PHE A 86 -10.90 12.61 -9.79
C PHE A 86 -9.77 11.72 -9.29
N TYR A 87 -9.93 10.43 -9.46
CA TYR A 87 -8.95 9.44 -9.09
C TYR A 87 -8.53 8.66 -10.34
N ILE A 88 -7.38 9.01 -10.88
CA ILE A 88 -6.81 8.31 -12.03
C ILE A 88 -5.98 7.16 -11.49
N TYR A 89 -6.47 5.97 -11.74
CA TYR A 89 -6.06 4.74 -11.11
C TYR A 89 -5.39 3.83 -12.14
N SER A 90 -4.10 3.61 -11.97
CA SER A 90 -3.27 2.97 -13.00
C SER A 90 -3.07 1.46 -12.82
N ILE A 91 -3.60 0.86 -11.75
CA ILE A 91 -3.49 -0.58 -11.49
C ILE A 91 -4.84 -1.16 -11.11
N GLY A 92 -5.07 -2.43 -11.53
CA GLY A 92 -6.33 -3.13 -11.35
C GLY A 92 -6.66 -3.55 -9.91
N ASN A 93 -6.50 -2.65 -8.93
CA ASN A 93 -6.95 -2.89 -7.55
C ASN A 93 -8.35 -2.32 -7.32
N VAL A 94 -9.36 -3.06 -7.70
CA VAL A 94 -10.77 -2.67 -7.62
C VAL A 94 -11.18 -2.29 -6.19
N GLY A 95 -10.62 -2.95 -5.17
CA GLY A 95 -10.94 -2.69 -3.77
C GLY A 95 -10.61 -1.27 -3.35
N GLU A 96 -9.43 -0.78 -3.67
CA GLU A 96 -9.01 0.59 -3.35
C GLU A 96 -9.83 1.63 -4.11
N GLY A 97 -10.10 1.40 -5.39
CA GLY A 97 -10.96 2.26 -6.19
C GLY A 97 -12.36 2.39 -5.60
N MET A 98 -12.94 1.31 -5.13
CA MET A 98 -14.25 1.33 -4.47
C MET A 98 -14.23 2.11 -3.15
N ILE A 99 -13.15 1.99 -2.37
CA ILE A 99 -12.98 2.78 -1.13
C ILE A 99 -12.88 4.27 -1.47
N ALA A 100 -12.06 4.66 -2.45
CA ALA A 100 -11.92 6.04 -2.89
C ALA A 100 -13.26 6.64 -3.32
N LYS A 101 -14.05 5.90 -4.11
CA LYS A 101 -15.39 6.32 -4.50
C LYS A 101 -16.34 6.53 -3.31
N ARG A 102 -16.26 5.66 -2.31
CA ARG A 102 -17.18 5.66 -1.16
C ARG A 102 -16.77 6.63 -0.05
N ARG A 103 -15.51 7.07 0.00
CA ARG A 103 -14.99 7.89 1.08
C ARG A 103 -14.56 9.29 0.67
N SER A 104 -14.36 9.56 -0.60
CA SER A 104 -13.88 10.86 -1.07
C SER A 104 -14.60 11.37 -2.31
N TYR A 105 -15.76 10.82 -2.63
CA TYR A 105 -16.57 11.19 -3.81
C TYR A 105 -15.82 11.09 -5.13
N ALA A 106 -14.78 10.29 -5.20
CA ALA A 106 -13.90 10.24 -6.35
C ALA A 106 -14.62 9.75 -7.61
N GLY A 107 -14.50 10.51 -8.68
CA GLY A 107 -14.76 10.03 -10.03
C GLY A 107 -13.63 9.13 -10.48
N LEU A 108 -13.85 7.81 -10.48
CA LEU A 108 -12.80 6.85 -10.83
C LEU A 108 -12.56 6.81 -12.32
N GLN A 109 -11.29 6.87 -12.70
CA GLN A 109 -10.83 6.59 -14.05
C GLN A 109 -9.74 5.55 -14.00
N SER A 110 -9.95 4.44 -14.70
CA SER A 110 -9.01 3.34 -14.79
C SER A 110 -8.83 2.91 -16.24
N TYR A 111 -7.78 2.16 -16.50
CA TYR A 111 -7.59 1.51 -17.78
C TYR A 111 -8.29 0.14 -17.81
N LEU A 112 -8.49 -0.38 -19.02
CA LEU A 112 -8.98 -1.73 -19.19
C LEU A 112 -7.94 -2.71 -18.64
N THR A 113 -8.30 -3.43 -17.58
CA THR A 113 -7.41 -4.43 -16.98
C THR A 113 -7.18 -5.56 -17.99
N PRO A 114 -5.93 -5.86 -18.36
CA PRO A 114 -5.65 -6.99 -19.22
C PRO A 114 -6.05 -8.30 -18.53
N PRO A 115 -6.36 -9.36 -19.29
CA PRO A 115 -6.68 -10.64 -18.70
C PRO A 115 -5.50 -11.14 -17.86
N PHE A 116 -5.80 -11.68 -16.69
CA PHE A 116 -4.79 -12.33 -15.88
C PHE A 116 -4.31 -13.60 -16.58
N MET A 117 -3.04 -13.63 -16.91
CA MET A 117 -2.39 -14.82 -17.46
C MET A 117 -1.49 -15.43 -16.40
N GLU A 118 -1.40 -16.76 -16.39
CA GLU A 118 -0.49 -17.45 -15.51
C GLU A 118 0.95 -17.07 -15.83
N SER A 119 1.68 -16.60 -14.82
CA SER A 119 3.10 -16.28 -14.95
C SER A 119 3.91 -17.57 -14.83
N SER A 120 4.67 -17.91 -15.87
CA SER A 120 5.62 -19.04 -15.83
C SER A 120 6.64 -18.90 -14.69
N VAL A 121 7.02 -17.67 -14.35
CA VAL A 121 7.91 -17.36 -13.24
C VAL A 121 7.33 -17.85 -11.91
N ARG A 122 6.04 -17.69 -11.67
CA ARG A 122 5.40 -18.17 -10.44
C ARG A 122 5.50 -19.70 -10.30
N THR A 123 5.38 -20.43 -11.38
CA THR A 123 5.52 -21.89 -11.37
C THR A 123 6.95 -22.29 -11.01
N ILE A 124 7.95 -21.66 -11.63
CA ILE A 124 9.37 -21.94 -11.38
C ILE A 124 9.74 -21.65 -9.91
N TYR A 125 9.25 -20.53 -9.36
CA TYR A 125 9.60 -20.10 -7.99
C TYR A 125 8.68 -20.68 -6.90
N ARG A 126 7.68 -21.48 -7.23
CA ARG A 126 6.76 -22.02 -6.23
C ARG A 126 7.46 -22.87 -5.18
N GLU A 127 8.32 -23.76 -5.62
CA GLU A 127 9.07 -24.66 -4.73
C GLU A 127 10.05 -23.86 -3.84
N LEU A 128 10.71 -22.88 -4.42
CA LEU A 128 11.57 -21.96 -3.65
C LEU A 128 10.77 -21.19 -2.61
N THR A 129 9.60 -20.67 -2.95
CA THR A 129 8.73 -19.96 -2.02
C THR A 129 8.30 -20.83 -0.84
N GLU A 130 7.92 -22.07 -1.10
CA GLU A 130 7.54 -23.02 -0.05
C GLU A 130 8.73 -23.43 0.83
N ALA A 131 9.91 -23.59 0.23
CA ALA A 131 11.13 -23.87 0.98
C ALA A 131 11.52 -22.70 1.91
N VAL A 132 11.41 -21.46 1.42
CA VAL A 132 11.66 -20.24 2.22
C VAL A 132 10.65 -20.12 3.36
N LYS A 133 9.37 -20.35 3.10
CA LYS A 133 8.35 -20.34 4.17
C LYS A 133 8.64 -21.39 5.23
N THR A 134 9.00 -22.61 4.81
CA THR A 134 9.36 -23.69 5.74
C THR A 134 10.56 -23.30 6.60
N TYR A 135 11.59 -22.74 5.99
CA TYR A 135 12.75 -22.23 6.71
C TYR A 135 12.38 -21.14 7.74
N ASN A 136 11.62 -20.14 7.32
CA ASN A 136 11.21 -19.04 8.19
C ASN A 136 10.33 -19.53 9.37
N ASN A 137 9.46 -20.51 9.15
CA ASN A 137 8.61 -21.06 10.19
C ASN A 137 9.39 -21.88 11.24
N LEU A 138 10.61 -22.35 10.91
CA LEU A 138 11.49 -23.07 11.81
C LEU A 138 12.40 -22.12 12.60
N LEU A 139 12.49 -20.85 12.22
CA LEU A 139 13.25 -19.84 12.97
C LEU A 139 12.50 -19.47 14.26
N PRO A 140 13.23 -19.36 15.40
CA PRO A 140 12.61 -18.88 16.64
C PRO A 140 12.12 -17.45 16.48
N ALA A 141 10.95 -17.15 17.02
CA ALA A 141 10.33 -15.81 16.97
C ALA A 141 11.21 -14.71 17.59
N ASP A 142 12.06 -15.06 18.57
CA ASP A 142 12.86 -14.09 19.33
C ASP A 142 14.37 -14.15 19.02
N GLY A 143 14.78 -14.87 17.99
CA GLY A 143 16.20 -14.92 17.57
C GLY A 143 17.19 -15.54 18.56
N GLN A 144 16.78 -15.87 19.78
CA GLN A 144 17.63 -16.36 20.88
C GLN A 144 17.20 -17.71 21.47
N ALA A 145 16.13 -18.32 21.00
CA ALA A 145 15.70 -19.61 21.52
C ALA A 145 16.73 -20.71 21.18
N VAL A 146 17.20 -21.45 22.19
CA VAL A 146 18.04 -22.63 21.97
C VAL A 146 17.19 -23.70 21.31
N LEU A 147 17.44 -23.90 20.01
CA LEU A 147 16.74 -24.93 19.23
C LEU A 147 17.13 -26.32 19.80
N SER A 148 16.14 -27.19 19.99
CA SER A 148 16.38 -28.60 20.21
C SER A 148 17.17 -29.23 19.07
N THR A 149 17.87 -30.33 19.30
CA THR A 149 18.67 -30.99 18.24
C THR A 149 17.84 -31.32 17.01
N GLY A 150 16.61 -31.82 17.18
CA GLY A 150 15.71 -32.11 16.09
C GLY A 150 15.30 -30.88 15.28
N ASN A 151 15.11 -29.74 15.93
CA ASN A 151 14.81 -28.47 15.23
C ASN A 151 16.02 -27.92 14.49
N LYS A 152 17.25 -28.12 15.00
CA LYS A 152 18.48 -27.75 14.29
C LYS A 152 18.64 -28.56 12.98
N ASP A 153 18.38 -29.86 13.02
CA ASP A 153 18.46 -30.71 11.84
C ASP A 153 17.39 -30.37 10.82
N ALA A 154 16.17 -30.02 11.26
CA ALA A 154 15.11 -29.55 10.38
C ALA A 154 15.47 -28.22 9.72
N LEU A 155 16.02 -27.28 10.49
CA LEU A 155 16.46 -25.97 9.99
C LEU A 155 17.60 -26.12 8.97
N ASN A 156 18.58 -27.00 9.24
CA ASN A 156 19.67 -27.26 8.31
C ASN A 156 19.17 -27.86 7.00
N ARG A 157 18.24 -28.81 7.04
CA ARG A 157 17.62 -29.37 5.83
C ARG A 157 16.86 -28.31 5.04
N ALA A 158 16.09 -27.47 5.72
CA ALA A 158 15.35 -26.38 5.07
C ALA A 158 16.30 -25.36 4.44
N SER A 159 17.37 -24.97 5.13
CA SER A 159 18.42 -24.09 4.61
C SER A 159 19.08 -24.66 3.34
N LEU A 160 19.40 -25.96 3.36
CA LEU A 160 19.99 -26.63 2.20
C LEU A 160 19.05 -26.67 1.01
N ALA A 161 17.75 -26.90 1.23
CA ALA A 161 16.73 -26.88 0.19
C ALA A 161 16.59 -25.50 -0.44
N VAL A 162 16.57 -24.43 0.38
CA VAL A 162 16.55 -23.05 -0.12
C VAL A 162 17.78 -22.76 -0.98
N LYS A 163 18.98 -23.08 -0.51
CA LYS A 163 20.22 -22.87 -1.28
C LYS A 163 20.21 -23.60 -2.62
N LYS A 164 19.80 -24.86 -2.63
CA LYS A 164 19.71 -25.66 -3.86
C LYS A 164 18.76 -25.02 -4.86
N LEU A 165 17.54 -24.70 -4.45
CA LEU A 165 16.53 -24.10 -5.30
C LEU A 165 16.90 -22.69 -5.78
N THR A 166 17.63 -21.92 -4.96
CA THR A 166 18.15 -20.59 -5.36
C THR A 166 19.11 -20.71 -6.52
N VAL A 167 20.02 -21.68 -6.48
CA VAL A 167 20.95 -21.93 -7.59
C VAL A 167 20.20 -22.41 -8.84
N GLU A 168 19.24 -23.32 -8.69
CA GLU A 168 18.44 -23.84 -9.80
C GLU A 168 17.58 -22.75 -10.47
N THR A 169 17.15 -21.74 -9.72
CA THR A 169 16.39 -20.58 -10.25
C THR A 169 17.26 -19.45 -10.79
N GLY A 170 18.60 -19.61 -10.80
CA GLY A 170 19.53 -18.66 -11.38
C GLY A 170 19.85 -17.44 -10.52
N HIS A 171 19.52 -17.46 -9.23
CA HIS A 171 19.95 -16.43 -8.30
C HIS A 171 21.33 -16.79 -7.70
N PRO A 172 22.25 -15.83 -7.56
CA PRO A 172 23.50 -16.05 -6.83
C PRO A 172 23.20 -16.37 -5.37
N SER A 173 23.91 -17.39 -4.84
CA SER A 173 23.80 -17.87 -3.46
C SER A 173 24.39 -16.86 -2.45
#